data_3e508eb20826b4de8b5e6f1f476a04de
#
_entry.id   3e508eb20826b4de8b5e6f1f476a04de
#
_cell.length_a   1.000
_cell.length_b   1.000
_cell.length_c   1.000
_cell.angle_alpha   90.00
_cell.angle_beta   90.00
_cell.angle_gamma   90.00
#
_symmetry.space_group_name_H-M   'P 1'
#
loop_
_entity.id
_entity.type
_entity.pdbx_description
1 polymer ?
#
loop_
_entity_poly.entity_id
_entity_poly.type
_entity_poly.pdbx_seq_one_letter_code
_entity_poly.pdbx_strand_id
1 'polypeptide(L)'
;DWSSLRGYKGADLRHAAGTAEFAAFAKDNLTIETLPSLSKALQALVQGQHDYVLAPREAGQLALVRLGLTEQLQALPTAVMSQSLFLGLSHNSACNEPWLRGQLAKKMTELLASGVPATVLQANLARWQAQQAPAVDAPSQ
;
A
#
# COMPACT_ATOMS: atom_id res chain seq x y z
N ASP A 1 15.29 -10.67 0.33
CA ASP A 1 15.63 -10.63 1.77
C ASP A 1 15.96 -9.18 2.13
N TRP A 2 15.74 -8.77 3.38
CA TRP A 2 15.96 -7.39 3.85
C TRP A 2 17.43 -6.97 3.75
N SER A 3 18.35 -7.91 3.85
CA SER A 3 19.79 -7.62 3.78
C SER A 3 20.22 -7.08 2.42
N SER A 4 19.48 -7.36 1.35
CA SER A 4 19.74 -6.80 0.02
C SER A 4 19.46 -5.30 -0.09
N LEU A 5 18.79 -4.70 0.91
CA LEU A 5 18.58 -3.25 1.00
C LEU A 5 19.76 -2.51 1.66
N ARG A 6 20.72 -3.24 2.23
CA ARG A 6 21.92 -2.62 2.83
C ARG A 6 22.73 -1.90 1.76
N GLY A 7 23.26 -0.75 2.12
CA GLY A 7 24.08 0.07 1.23
C GLY A 7 23.28 0.98 0.29
N TYR A 8 21.94 0.83 0.27
CA TYR A 8 21.04 1.69 -0.49
C TYR A 8 20.34 2.71 0.41
N LYS A 9 20.04 3.89 -0.13
CA LYS A 9 19.24 4.93 0.54
C LYS A 9 17.76 4.68 0.27
N GLY A 10 17.03 4.37 1.34
CA GLY A 10 15.58 4.22 1.27
C GLY A 10 14.81 5.45 1.70
N ALA A 11 13.55 5.53 1.28
CA ALA A 11 12.59 6.45 1.86
C ALA A 11 11.36 5.69 2.34
N ASP A 12 10.77 6.16 3.44
CA ASP A 12 9.54 5.64 4.03
C ASP A 12 8.62 6.80 4.40
N LEU A 13 7.36 6.51 4.66
CA LEU A 13 6.38 7.51 5.05
C LEU A 13 6.30 7.61 6.58
N ARG A 14 6.10 8.82 7.08
CA ARG A 14 5.77 9.02 8.49
C ARG A 14 4.51 8.21 8.83
N HIS A 15 4.63 7.40 9.87
CA HIS A 15 3.57 6.47 10.31
C HIS A 15 3.24 5.34 9.32
N ALA A 16 4.15 5.00 8.40
CA ALA A 16 3.99 3.78 7.62
C ALA A 16 3.96 2.57 8.57
N ALA A 17 2.90 1.78 8.46
CA ALA A 17 2.76 0.57 9.25
C ALA A 17 3.80 -0.46 8.76
N GLY A 18 4.76 -0.77 9.60
CA GLY A 18 5.72 -1.83 9.39
C GLY A 18 5.59 -2.89 10.47
N THR A 19 6.17 -4.07 10.25
CA THR A 19 6.29 -5.07 11.32
C THR A 19 7.37 -4.66 12.32
N ALA A 20 7.20 -5.05 13.58
CA ALA A 20 8.19 -4.77 14.62
C ALA A 20 9.57 -5.34 14.27
N GLU A 21 9.59 -6.53 13.64
CA GLU A 21 10.82 -7.18 13.20
C GLU A 21 11.53 -6.36 12.11
N PHE A 22 10.79 -5.88 11.12
CA PHE A 22 11.38 -5.02 10.08
C PHE A 22 11.89 -3.72 10.67
N ALA A 23 11.13 -3.07 11.55
CA ALA A 23 11.54 -1.83 12.20
C ALA A 23 12.85 -2.00 13.02
N ALA A 24 12.97 -3.11 13.76
CA ALA A 24 14.19 -3.43 14.50
C ALA A 24 15.38 -3.65 13.54
N PHE A 25 15.18 -4.45 12.48
CA PHE A 25 16.24 -4.67 11.49
C PHE A 25 16.66 -3.37 10.79
N ALA A 26 15.69 -2.57 10.34
CA ALA A 26 15.94 -1.34 9.59
C ALA A 26 16.73 -0.33 10.41
N LYS A 27 16.41 -0.18 11.70
CA LYS A 27 17.09 0.74 12.61
C LYS A 27 18.62 0.54 12.66
N ASP A 28 19.05 -0.73 12.63
CA ASP A 28 20.47 -1.07 12.83
C ASP A 28 21.20 -1.32 11.50
N ASN A 29 20.48 -1.54 10.40
CA ASN A 29 21.06 -2.05 9.15
C ASN A 29 20.75 -1.24 7.90
N LEU A 30 19.76 -0.34 7.93
CA LEU A 30 19.32 0.39 6.74
C LEU A 30 19.41 1.90 6.95
N THR A 31 19.59 2.61 5.84
CA THR A 31 19.51 4.08 5.81
C THR A 31 18.19 4.47 5.18
N ILE A 32 17.19 4.81 6.01
CA ILE A 32 15.85 5.15 5.56
C ILE A 32 15.47 6.55 6.05
N GLU A 33 15.13 7.43 5.12
CA GLU A 33 14.63 8.76 5.41
C GLU A 33 13.11 8.76 5.48
N THR A 34 12.54 9.42 6.49
CA THR A 34 11.09 9.57 6.63
C THR A 34 10.60 10.81 5.91
N LEU A 35 9.76 10.61 4.89
CA LEU A 35 9.20 11.69 4.09
C LEU A 35 7.72 11.94 4.42
N PRO A 36 7.24 13.18 4.21
CA PRO A 36 5.89 13.58 4.64
C PRO A 36 4.76 13.03 3.75
N SER A 37 5.06 12.63 2.52
CA SER A 37 4.06 12.08 1.59
C SER A 37 4.67 11.15 0.56
N LEU A 38 3.86 10.20 0.08
CA LEU A 38 4.24 9.26 -0.98
C LEU A 38 4.61 9.99 -2.28
N SER A 39 3.89 11.05 -2.64
CA SER A 39 4.20 11.83 -3.83
C SER A 39 5.60 12.46 -3.76
N LYS A 40 5.99 13.01 -2.61
CA LYS A 40 7.35 13.54 -2.41
C LYS A 40 8.39 12.44 -2.45
N ALA A 41 8.12 11.28 -1.84
CA ALA A 41 9.03 10.15 -1.85
C ALA A 41 9.29 9.63 -3.27
N LEU A 42 8.24 9.47 -4.09
CA LEU A 42 8.37 9.03 -5.48
C LEU A 42 9.07 10.06 -6.37
N GLN A 43 8.81 11.36 -6.16
CA GLN A 43 9.54 12.42 -6.88
C GLN A 43 11.03 12.45 -6.52
N ALA A 44 11.37 12.31 -5.24
CA ALA A 44 12.75 12.22 -4.78
C ALA A 44 13.48 10.98 -5.33
N LEU A 45 12.75 9.84 -5.48
CA LEU A 45 13.27 8.64 -6.11
C LEU A 45 13.62 8.87 -7.58
N VAL A 46 12.72 9.51 -8.36
CA VAL A 46 13.00 9.86 -9.78
C VAL A 46 14.18 10.81 -9.90
N GLN A 47 14.37 11.72 -8.94
CA GLN A 47 15.49 12.65 -8.89
C GLN A 47 16.82 12.00 -8.44
N GLY A 48 16.82 10.70 -8.14
CA GLY A 48 18.02 9.98 -7.68
C GLY A 48 18.47 10.33 -6.25
N GLN A 49 17.58 10.95 -5.45
CA GLN A 49 17.89 11.27 -4.04
C GLN A 49 17.80 10.03 -3.14
N HIS A 50 17.03 9.03 -3.58
CA HIS A 50 16.85 7.74 -2.93
C HIS A 50 16.96 6.62 -3.97
N ASP A 51 17.29 5.41 -3.52
CA ASP A 51 17.41 4.22 -4.36
C ASP A 51 16.09 3.40 -4.36
N TYR A 52 15.30 3.50 -3.28
CA TYR A 52 14.01 2.84 -3.14
C TYR A 52 13.05 3.59 -2.22
N VAL A 53 11.76 3.32 -2.39
CA VAL A 53 10.68 3.82 -1.52
C VAL A 53 9.87 2.64 -0.99
N LEU A 54 9.63 2.63 0.31
CA LEU A 54 8.72 1.67 0.96
C LEU A 54 7.31 2.24 0.99
N ALA A 55 6.36 1.51 0.42
CA ALA A 55 4.96 1.91 0.40
C ALA A 55 4.03 0.69 0.34
N PRO A 56 2.78 0.81 0.81
CA PRO A 56 1.77 -0.19 0.51
C PRO A 56 1.63 -0.34 -1.01
N ARG A 57 1.60 -1.58 -1.50
CA ARG A 57 1.64 -1.90 -2.95
C ARG A 57 0.60 -1.13 -3.75
N GLU A 58 -0.66 -1.20 -3.33
CA GLU A 58 -1.77 -0.59 -4.04
C GLU A 58 -1.66 0.95 -4.03
N ALA A 59 -1.31 1.53 -2.89
CA ALA A 59 -1.12 2.98 -2.78
C ALA A 59 0.06 3.46 -3.64
N GLY A 60 1.15 2.69 -3.69
CA GLY A 60 2.30 2.94 -4.56
C GLY A 60 1.90 2.94 -6.02
N GLN A 61 1.24 1.89 -6.49
CA GLN A 61 0.77 1.79 -7.88
C GLN A 61 -0.18 2.92 -8.28
N LEU A 62 -1.16 3.25 -7.43
CA LEU A 62 -2.06 4.38 -7.66
C LEU A 62 -1.31 5.71 -7.74
N ALA A 63 -0.33 5.92 -6.88
CA ALA A 63 0.48 7.15 -6.89
C ALA A 63 1.34 7.25 -8.16
N LEU A 64 1.92 6.15 -8.65
CA LEU A 64 2.67 6.13 -9.91
C LEU A 64 1.79 6.56 -11.10
N VAL A 65 0.58 6.00 -11.21
CA VAL A 65 -0.38 6.38 -12.26
C VAL A 65 -0.75 7.87 -12.16
N ARG A 66 -1.11 8.33 -10.96
CA ARG A 66 -1.52 9.73 -10.74
C ARG A 66 -0.42 10.74 -11.04
N LEU A 67 0.83 10.38 -10.80
CA LEU A 67 1.99 11.24 -11.04
C LEU A 67 2.60 11.09 -12.44
N GLY A 68 2.08 10.18 -13.27
CA GLY A 68 2.64 9.88 -14.59
C GLY A 68 4.03 9.26 -14.55
N LEU A 69 4.34 8.48 -13.49
CA LEU A 69 5.67 7.93 -13.25
C LEU A 69 5.79 6.44 -13.59
N THR A 70 4.79 5.85 -14.22
CA THR A 70 4.74 4.42 -14.54
C THR A 70 5.83 3.94 -15.49
N GLU A 71 6.33 4.83 -16.35
CA GLU A 71 7.43 4.53 -17.28
C GLU A 71 8.83 4.67 -16.63
N GLN A 72 8.91 5.36 -15.49
CA GLN A 72 10.17 5.65 -14.82
C GLN A 72 10.39 4.80 -13.57
N LEU A 73 9.32 4.38 -12.92
CA LEU A 73 9.34 3.63 -11.67
C LEU A 73 8.44 2.41 -11.74
N GLN A 74 8.85 1.34 -11.09
CA GLN A 74 8.04 0.12 -10.98
C GLN A 74 8.00 -0.40 -9.54
N ALA A 75 6.89 -1.03 -9.18
CA ALA A 75 6.80 -1.78 -7.93
C ALA A 75 7.47 -3.15 -8.12
N LEU A 76 8.40 -3.50 -7.24
CA LEU A 76 9.01 -4.81 -7.25
C LEU A 76 7.99 -5.91 -6.91
N PRO A 77 8.08 -7.10 -7.52
CA PRO A 77 7.10 -8.17 -7.33
C PRO A 77 7.14 -8.74 -5.91
N THR A 78 8.31 -8.79 -5.29
CA THR A 78 8.50 -9.32 -3.94
C THR A 78 8.19 -8.26 -2.89
N ALA A 79 7.26 -8.56 -1.98
CA ALA A 79 6.97 -7.68 -0.85
C ALA A 79 8.12 -7.71 0.17
N VAL A 80 8.53 -6.54 0.65
CA VAL A 80 9.53 -6.40 1.74
C VAL A 80 8.95 -6.90 3.06
N MET A 81 7.67 -6.64 3.29
CA MET A 81 6.91 -7.11 4.45
C MET A 81 5.44 -7.31 4.08
N SER A 82 4.74 -8.10 4.86
CA SER A 82 3.29 -8.30 4.76
C SER A 82 2.67 -8.13 6.13
N GLN A 83 1.54 -7.44 6.19
CA GLN A 83 0.82 -7.19 7.43
C GLN A 83 -0.65 -7.57 7.27
N SER A 84 -1.15 -8.34 8.22
CA SER A 84 -2.57 -8.68 8.26
C SER A 84 -3.39 -7.51 8.79
N LEU A 85 -4.53 -7.27 8.15
CA LEU A 85 -5.55 -6.34 8.63
C LEU A 85 -6.65 -7.13 9.32
N PHE A 86 -7.16 -6.58 10.43
CA PHE A 86 -8.19 -7.21 11.23
C PHE A 86 -9.40 -6.30 11.38
N LEU A 87 -10.59 -6.89 11.33
CA LEU A 87 -11.81 -6.19 11.72
C LEU A 87 -11.86 -6.09 13.24
N GLY A 88 -11.85 -4.87 13.78
CA GLY A 88 -11.96 -4.61 15.21
C GLY A 88 -13.38 -4.25 15.62
N LEU A 89 -13.84 -4.78 16.77
CA LEU A 89 -15.04 -4.35 17.45
C LEU A 89 -14.66 -3.66 18.75
N SER A 90 -15.23 -2.49 19.01
CA SER A 90 -15.00 -1.79 20.28
C SER A 90 -15.56 -2.60 21.44
N HIS A 91 -14.80 -2.72 22.52
CA HIS A 91 -15.26 -3.38 23.74
C HIS A 91 -16.51 -2.72 24.33
N ASN A 92 -16.65 -1.40 24.16
CA ASN A 92 -17.77 -0.62 24.68
C ASN A 92 -18.94 -0.49 23.70
N SER A 93 -18.88 -1.19 22.55
CA SER A 93 -19.99 -1.17 21.59
C SER A 93 -21.15 -2.02 22.08
N ALA A 94 -22.37 -1.53 21.94
CA ALA A 94 -23.59 -2.32 22.17
C ALA A 94 -23.68 -3.55 21.25
N CYS A 95 -22.94 -3.54 20.12
CA CYS A 95 -22.86 -4.66 19.19
C CYS A 95 -21.78 -5.69 19.56
N ASN A 96 -21.05 -5.50 20.67
CA ASN A 96 -19.97 -6.41 21.08
C ASN A 96 -20.52 -7.65 21.80
N GLU A 97 -21.37 -8.40 21.13
CA GLU A 97 -21.96 -9.62 21.63
C GLU A 97 -21.23 -10.87 21.10
N PRO A 98 -21.11 -11.96 21.90
CA PRO A 98 -20.42 -13.18 21.47
C PRO A 98 -20.98 -13.78 20.18
N TRP A 99 -22.31 -13.77 20.01
CA TRP A 99 -22.96 -14.26 18.80
C TRP A 99 -22.55 -13.45 17.57
N LEU A 100 -22.61 -12.12 17.64
CA LEU A 100 -22.24 -11.24 16.50
C LEU A 100 -20.77 -11.40 16.13
N ARG A 101 -19.87 -11.49 17.13
CA ARG A 101 -18.45 -11.74 16.88
C ARG A 101 -18.22 -13.05 16.14
N GLY A 102 -18.94 -14.11 16.54
CA GLY A 102 -18.89 -15.43 15.88
C GLY A 102 -19.39 -15.36 14.43
N GLN A 103 -20.51 -14.66 14.18
CA GLN A 103 -21.04 -14.49 12.83
C GLN A 103 -20.09 -13.69 11.95
N LEU A 104 -19.51 -12.60 12.44
CA LEU A 104 -18.54 -11.79 11.69
C LEU A 104 -17.28 -12.59 11.36
N ALA A 105 -16.73 -13.33 12.33
CA ALA A 105 -15.56 -14.18 12.09
C ALA A 105 -15.84 -15.24 11.02
N LYS A 106 -16.98 -15.92 11.09
CA LYS A 106 -17.42 -16.90 10.08
C LYS A 106 -17.55 -16.24 8.70
N LYS A 107 -18.24 -15.10 8.62
CA LYS A 107 -18.44 -14.38 7.34
C LYS A 107 -17.15 -13.84 6.76
N MET A 108 -16.22 -13.37 7.58
CA MET A 108 -14.90 -12.95 7.13
C MET A 108 -14.10 -14.12 6.54
N THR A 109 -14.14 -15.30 7.16
CA THR A 109 -13.50 -16.50 6.64
C THR A 109 -14.10 -16.93 5.30
N GLU A 110 -15.44 -16.98 5.20
CA GLU A 110 -16.14 -17.30 3.96
C GLU A 110 -15.82 -16.29 2.85
N LEU A 111 -15.80 -14.99 3.16
CA LEU A 111 -15.49 -13.91 2.23
C LEU A 111 -14.05 -14.04 1.68
N LEU A 112 -13.07 -14.28 2.55
CA LEU A 112 -11.68 -14.45 2.15
C LEU A 112 -11.51 -15.67 1.23
N ALA A 113 -12.18 -16.78 1.55
CA ALA A 113 -12.14 -18.01 0.75
C ALA A 113 -12.83 -17.85 -0.62
N SER A 114 -13.80 -16.95 -0.76
CA SER A 114 -14.59 -16.75 -1.99
C SER A 114 -13.85 -16.03 -3.12
N GLY A 115 -12.69 -15.40 -2.85
CA GLY A 115 -11.98 -14.55 -3.81
C GLY A 115 -12.62 -13.18 -4.08
N VAL A 116 -13.79 -12.90 -3.50
CA VAL A 116 -14.50 -11.61 -3.66
C VAL A 116 -13.63 -10.41 -3.31
N PRO A 117 -12.82 -10.40 -2.23
CA PRO A 117 -11.98 -9.26 -1.91
C PRO A 117 -11.01 -8.88 -3.04
N ALA A 118 -10.37 -9.88 -3.67
CA ALA A 118 -9.47 -9.63 -4.79
C ALA A 118 -10.22 -9.07 -6.01
N THR A 119 -11.39 -9.65 -6.34
CA THR A 119 -12.24 -9.17 -7.44
C THR A 119 -12.70 -7.72 -7.22
N VAL A 120 -13.17 -7.40 -6.01
CA VAL A 120 -13.62 -6.05 -5.66
C VAL A 120 -12.45 -5.06 -5.72
N LEU A 121 -11.27 -5.43 -5.23
CA LEU A 121 -10.07 -4.59 -5.31
C LEU A 121 -9.74 -4.29 -6.78
N GLN A 122 -9.64 -5.30 -7.64
CA GLN A 122 -9.31 -5.13 -9.06
C GLN A 122 -10.36 -4.26 -9.77
N ALA A 123 -11.65 -4.50 -9.55
CA ALA A 123 -12.72 -3.71 -10.14
C ALA A 123 -12.65 -2.22 -9.73
N ASN A 124 -12.32 -1.93 -8.46
CA ASN A 124 -12.19 -0.55 -8.00
C ASN A 124 -10.91 0.12 -8.49
N LEU A 125 -9.80 -0.60 -8.60
CA LEU A 125 -8.57 -0.10 -9.22
C LEU A 125 -8.82 0.29 -10.69
N ALA A 126 -9.46 -0.58 -11.47
CA ALA A 126 -9.79 -0.31 -12.86
C ALA A 126 -10.73 0.91 -13.01
N ARG A 127 -11.77 1.00 -12.14
CA ARG A 127 -12.68 2.17 -12.12
C ARG A 127 -11.95 3.46 -11.79
N TRP A 128 -11.06 3.44 -10.81
CA TRP A 128 -10.27 4.59 -10.44
C TRP A 128 -9.33 5.02 -11.56
N GLN A 129 -8.64 4.08 -12.21
CA GLN A 129 -7.78 4.37 -13.37
C GLN A 129 -8.55 5.01 -14.51
N ALA A 130 -9.76 4.52 -14.83
CA ALA A 130 -10.62 5.10 -15.85
C ALA A 130 -11.03 6.54 -15.52
N GLN A 131 -11.19 6.89 -14.24
CA GLN A 131 -11.51 8.27 -13.81
C GLN A 131 -10.29 9.21 -13.91
N GLN A 132 -9.07 8.68 -13.91
CA GLN A 132 -7.84 9.48 -14.05
C GLN A 132 -7.41 9.65 -15.52
N ALA A 133 -7.98 8.88 -16.44
CA ALA A 133 -7.71 9.07 -17.85
C ALA A 133 -8.16 10.49 -18.27
N PRO A 134 -7.32 11.27 -19.00
CA PRO A 134 -7.75 12.58 -19.51
C PRO A 134 -9.00 12.38 -20.35
N ALA A 135 -9.98 13.27 -20.16
CA ALA A 135 -11.16 13.29 -21.03
C ALA A 135 -10.63 13.43 -22.47
N VAL A 136 -10.90 12.43 -23.30
CA VAL A 136 -10.60 12.51 -24.73
C VAL A 136 -11.43 13.67 -25.23
N ASP A 137 -10.77 14.75 -25.66
CA ASP A 137 -11.42 15.93 -26.20
C ASP A 137 -12.47 15.49 -27.24
N ALA A 138 -13.74 15.75 -26.93
CA ALA A 138 -14.79 15.60 -27.91
C ALA A 138 -14.45 16.52 -29.06
N PRO A 139 -14.48 16.07 -30.33
CA PRO A 139 -14.20 16.94 -31.45
C PRO A 139 -15.18 18.12 -31.41
N SER A 140 -14.63 19.32 -31.29
CA SER A 140 -15.37 20.58 -31.42
C SER A 140 -16.01 20.59 -32.81
N GLN A 141 -17.34 20.55 -32.84
CA GLN A 141 -18.14 20.77 -34.02
C GLN A 141 -18.17 22.29 -34.36
#